data_fd5f5f325608cd035df8cbdb02f62aea
#
_entry.id   fd5f5f325608cd035df8cbdb02f62aea
#
_cell.length_a   1.000
_cell.length_b   1.000
_cell.length_c   1.000
_cell.angle_alpha   90.00
_cell.angle_beta   90.00
_cell.angle_gamma   90.00
#
_symmetry.space_group_name_H-M   'P 1'
#
loop_
_entity.id
_entity.type
_entity.pdbx_description
1 polymer ?
#
loop_
_entity_poly.entity_id
_entity_poly.type
_entity_poly.pdbx_seq_one_letter_code
_entity_poly.pdbx_strand_id
1 'polypeptide(L)'
;QGLIERLNPGDEIPMDVKMLSKQIETAQRRIESRNFEIRKHVLQYDDVMNQQREIIYAQRRAVLMGEDMKANIQEMLSMLIKRAVGVYCQENVLPEEWDPQGLEAYFARLCLPKDVHIFEQGEQPERMTHKQVLERVTGLVTKAYDDREAMITQAGADLREIERIVLLRC
;
A
#
# COMPACT_ATOMS: atom_id res chain seq x y z
N GLN A 1 -14.89 -1.87 46.47
CA GLN A 1 -15.47 -2.13 47.84
C GLN A 1 -14.49 -2.95 48.69
N GLY A 2 -13.93 -4.06 48.24
CA GLY A 2 -13.08 -4.95 49.06
C GLY A 2 -11.77 -4.39 49.61
N LEU A 3 -11.25 -3.27 49.12
CA LEU A 3 -10.00 -2.65 49.61
C LEU A 3 -10.26 -1.69 50.77
N ILE A 4 -11.39 -1.04 50.77
CA ILE A 4 -11.84 -0.13 51.86
C ILE A 4 -12.23 -0.95 53.08
N GLU A 5 -12.90 -2.09 52.92
CA GLU A 5 -13.28 -3.00 54.02
C GLU A 5 -12.04 -3.67 54.67
N ARG A 6 -10.93 -3.91 53.93
CA ARG A 6 -9.69 -4.44 54.49
C ARG A 6 -8.85 -3.41 55.22
N LEU A 7 -9.02 -2.11 54.90
CA LEU A 7 -8.24 -1.03 55.53
C LEU A 7 -8.93 -0.41 56.75
N ASN A 8 -10.20 -0.66 56.96
CA ASN A 8 -10.93 -0.14 58.10
C ASN A 8 -11.81 -1.23 58.79
N PRO A 9 -11.22 -2.15 59.57
CA PRO A 9 -11.95 -3.23 60.26
C PRO A 9 -12.70 -2.78 61.51
N GLY A 10 -12.84 -1.48 61.79
CA GLY A 10 -13.58 -0.93 62.93
C GLY A 10 -13.78 0.57 62.79
N ASP A 11 -14.99 1.03 63.20
CA ASP A 11 -15.55 2.37 62.97
C ASP A 11 -14.78 3.58 63.58
N GLU A 12 -13.56 3.40 64.11
CA GLU A 12 -12.85 4.47 64.86
C GLU A 12 -11.41 4.76 64.42
N ILE A 13 -10.91 4.13 63.34
CA ILE A 13 -9.54 4.50 62.88
C ILE A 13 -9.65 5.57 61.80
N PRO A 14 -9.17 6.82 62.04
CA PRO A 14 -9.16 7.85 61.04
C PRO A 14 -8.27 7.40 59.87
N MET A 15 -8.88 7.19 58.70
CA MET A 15 -8.18 6.91 57.47
C MET A 15 -7.08 7.97 57.27
N ASP A 16 -5.83 7.53 57.05
CA ASP A 16 -4.73 8.46 56.80
C ASP A 16 -5.02 9.23 55.50
N VAL A 17 -5.52 10.48 55.69
CA VAL A 17 -5.89 11.39 54.59
C VAL A 17 -4.77 11.56 53.58
N LYS A 18 -3.51 11.46 54.02
CA LYS A 18 -2.35 11.56 53.16
C LYS A 18 -2.21 10.34 52.22
N MET A 19 -2.53 9.15 52.75
CA MET A 19 -2.47 7.92 51.95
C MET A 19 -3.58 7.92 50.90
N LEU A 20 -4.78 8.34 51.24
CA LEU A 20 -5.91 8.45 50.34
C LEU A 20 -5.64 9.50 49.23
N SER A 21 -5.13 10.67 49.62
CA SER A 21 -4.76 11.73 48.65
C SER A 21 -3.72 11.24 47.65
N LYS A 22 -2.71 10.50 48.11
CA LYS A 22 -1.67 9.93 47.23
C LYS A 22 -2.24 8.89 46.24
N GLN A 23 -3.20 8.09 46.69
CA GLN A 23 -3.88 7.11 45.81
C GLN A 23 -4.73 7.81 44.75
N ILE A 24 -5.45 8.86 45.14
CA ILE A 24 -6.24 9.68 44.21
C ILE A 24 -5.34 10.35 43.18
N GLU A 25 -4.24 10.97 43.63
CA GLU A 25 -3.25 11.60 42.72
C GLU A 25 -2.68 10.59 41.73
N THR A 26 -2.32 9.39 42.20
CA THR A 26 -1.81 8.33 41.34
C THR A 26 -2.85 7.87 40.32
N ALA A 27 -4.12 7.74 40.72
CA ALA A 27 -5.21 7.40 39.82
C ALA A 27 -5.46 8.50 38.78
N GLN A 28 -5.44 9.76 39.18
CA GLN A 28 -5.58 10.91 38.27
C GLN A 28 -4.45 10.93 37.24
N ARG A 29 -3.19 10.80 37.66
CA ARG A 29 -2.04 10.74 36.75
C ARG A 29 -2.17 9.60 35.72
N ARG A 30 -2.66 8.42 36.14
CA ARG A 30 -2.91 7.30 35.22
C ARG A 30 -3.96 7.63 34.18
N ILE A 31 -5.06 8.27 34.61
CA ILE A 31 -6.14 8.68 33.70
C ILE A 31 -5.64 9.75 32.74
N GLU A 32 -4.91 10.74 33.23
CA GLU A 32 -4.33 11.80 32.40
C GLU A 32 -3.34 11.25 31.36
N SER A 33 -2.44 10.35 31.78
CA SER A 33 -1.49 9.69 30.88
C SER A 33 -2.22 8.90 29.80
N ARG A 34 -3.25 8.13 30.16
CA ARG A 34 -4.04 7.38 29.20
C ARG A 34 -4.78 8.30 28.23
N ASN A 35 -5.36 9.38 28.71
CA ASN A 35 -6.04 10.35 27.86
C ASN A 35 -5.07 11.08 26.94
N PHE A 36 -3.85 11.34 27.40
CA PHE A 36 -2.78 11.90 26.58
C PHE A 36 -2.36 10.94 25.46
N GLU A 37 -2.15 9.66 25.78
CA GLU A 37 -1.81 8.65 24.77
C GLU A 37 -2.91 8.50 23.71
N ILE A 38 -4.18 8.43 24.14
CA ILE A 38 -5.30 8.35 23.20
C ILE A 38 -5.32 9.57 22.27
N ARG A 39 -5.19 10.79 22.82
CA ARG A 39 -5.15 12.02 22.02
C ARG A 39 -3.95 12.03 21.05
N LYS A 40 -2.78 11.59 21.50
CA LYS A 40 -1.60 11.48 20.67
C LYS A 40 -1.82 10.53 19.50
N HIS A 41 -2.40 9.36 19.74
CA HIS A 41 -2.72 8.40 18.67
C HIS A 41 -3.74 8.95 17.68
N VAL A 42 -4.77 9.64 18.15
CA VAL A 42 -5.77 10.27 17.28
C VAL A 42 -5.13 11.33 16.39
N LEU A 43 -4.26 12.18 16.92
CA LEU A 43 -3.53 13.18 16.14
C LEU A 43 -2.59 12.54 15.11
N GLN A 44 -1.85 11.50 15.50
CA GLN A 44 -0.99 10.78 14.57
C GLN A 44 -1.77 10.15 13.43
N TYR A 45 -2.96 9.60 13.72
CA TYR A 45 -3.83 9.04 12.70
C TYR A 45 -4.38 10.14 11.77
N ASP A 46 -4.79 11.28 12.32
CA ASP A 46 -5.30 12.42 11.54
C ASP A 46 -4.21 12.98 10.61
N ASP A 47 -2.97 13.09 11.08
CA ASP A 47 -1.83 13.50 10.26
C ASP A 47 -1.61 12.57 9.06
N VAL A 48 -1.66 11.25 9.28
CA VAL A 48 -1.54 10.25 8.21
C VAL A 48 -2.69 10.40 7.21
N MET A 49 -3.92 10.56 7.69
CA MET A 49 -5.11 10.74 6.84
C MET A 49 -5.02 12.02 6.03
N ASN A 50 -4.52 13.11 6.61
CA ASN A 50 -4.31 14.38 5.90
C ASN A 50 -3.23 14.23 4.81
N GLN A 51 -2.11 13.58 5.11
CA GLN A 51 -1.08 13.32 4.10
C GLN A 51 -1.62 12.48 2.94
N GLN A 52 -2.38 11.42 3.23
CA GLN A 52 -3.02 10.62 2.18
C GLN A 52 -3.99 11.45 1.33
N ARG A 53 -4.76 12.34 1.96
CA ARG A 53 -5.69 13.24 1.28
C ARG A 53 -4.94 14.22 0.37
N GLU A 54 -3.87 14.82 0.83
CA GLU A 54 -3.04 15.74 0.03
C GLU A 54 -2.45 15.03 -1.19
N ILE A 55 -1.93 13.81 -1.03
CA ILE A 55 -1.39 13.01 -2.14
C ILE A 55 -2.50 12.73 -3.17
N ILE A 56 -3.67 12.28 -2.74
CA ILE A 56 -4.79 11.99 -3.64
C ILE A 56 -5.25 13.25 -4.38
N TYR A 57 -5.36 14.38 -3.67
CA TYR A 57 -5.76 15.63 -4.30
C TYR A 57 -4.70 16.16 -5.27
N ALA A 58 -3.41 16.00 -4.97
CA ALA A 58 -2.34 16.35 -5.90
C ALA A 58 -2.40 15.51 -7.17
N GLN A 59 -2.59 14.19 -7.05
CA GLN A 59 -2.74 13.28 -8.19
C GLN A 59 -3.97 13.63 -9.03
N ARG A 60 -5.12 13.87 -8.40
CA ARG A 60 -6.33 14.28 -9.12
C ARG A 60 -6.15 15.62 -9.84
N ARG A 61 -5.45 16.55 -9.22
CA ARG A 61 -5.15 17.85 -9.84
C ARG A 61 -4.26 17.69 -11.06
N ALA A 62 -3.21 16.86 -11.00
CA ALA A 62 -2.34 16.57 -12.14
C ALA A 62 -3.13 15.99 -13.31
N VAL A 63 -4.04 15.03 -13.06
CA VAL A 63 -4.93 14.45 -14.07
C VAL A 63 -5.88 15.51 -14.67
N LEU A 64 -6.41 16.43 -13.86
CA LEU A 64 -7.32 17.48 -14.31
C LEU A 64 -6.62 18.55 -15.13
N MET A 65 -5.38 18.89 -14.76
CA MET A 65 -4.59 19.94 -15.45
C MET A 65 -4.00 19.45 -16.79
N GLY A 66 -4.15 18.17 -17.12
CA GLY A 66 -3.69 17.62 -18.39
C GLY A 66 -2.17 17.41 -18.46
N GLU A 67 -1.51 17.23 -17.32
CA GLU A 67 -0.12 16.78 -17.29
C GLU A 67 0.03 15.45 -18.05
N ASP A 68 1.24 15.15 -18.49
CA ASP A 68 1.51 13.98 -19.36
C ASP A 68 0.99 12.67 -18.75
N MET A 69 -0.24 12.33 -19.12
CA MET A 69 -0.95 11.15 -18.66
C MET A 69 -0.21 9.86 -19.01
N LYS A 70 0.44 9.83 -20.19
CA LYS A 70 1.21 8.66 -20.64
C LYS A 70 2.39 8.39 -19.71
N ALA A 71 3.13 9.43 -19.33
CA ALA A 71 4.24 9.29 -18.39
C ALA A 71 3.77 8.78 -17.02
N ASN A 72 2.67 9.32 -16.50
CA ASN A 72 2.10 8.88 -15.22
C ASN A 72 1.67 7.41 -15.26
N ILE A 73 1.02 6.97 -16.33
CA ILE A 73 0.62 5.55 -16.50
C ILE A 73 1.85 4.65 -16.64
N GLN A 74 2.86 5.06 -17.40
CA GLN A 74 4.11 4.30 -17.51
C GLN A 74 4.83 4.16 -16.18
N GLU A 75 4.81 5.19 -15.33
CA GLU A 75 5.35 5.12 -13.99
C GLU A 75 4.56 4.14 -13.10
N MET A 76 3.22 4.19 -13.14
CA MET A 76 2.36 3.24 -12.43
C MET A 76 2.62 1.79 -12.88
N LEU A 77 2.74 1.56 -14.18
CA LEU A 77 3.09 0.24 -14.74
C LEU A 77 4.46 -0.22 -14.26
N SER A 78 5.47 0.67 -14.27
CA SER A 78 6.82 0.37 -13.79
C SER A 78 6.81 -0.04 -12.31
N MET A 79 6.08 0.67 -11.46
CA MET A 79 5.93 0.32 -10.03
C MET A 79 5.24 -1.04 -9.86
N LEU A 80 4.18 -1.29 -10.61
CA LEU A 80 3.43 -2.55 -10.57
C LEU A 80 4.32 -3.73 -11.02
N ILE A 81 5.09 -3.56 -12.11
CA ILE A 81 6.01 -4.59 -12.61
C ILE A 81 7.09 -4.89 -11.57
N LYS A 82 7.73 -3.87 -11.00
CA LYS A 82 8.75 -4.05 -9.96
C LYS A 82 8.19 -4.80 -8.76
N ARG A 83 6.97 -4.47 -8.34
CA ARG A 83 6.30 -5.13 -7.23
C ARG A 83 5.98 -6.58 -7.54
N ALA A 84 5.43 -6.87 -8.71
CA ALA A 84 5.08 -8.23 -9.12
C ALA A 84 6.33 -9.10 -9.25
N VAL A 85 7.37 -8.64 -9.97
CA VAL A 85 8.63 -9.36 -10.10
C VAL A 85 9.29 -9.57 -8.73
N GLY A 86 9.24 -8.58 -7.83
CA GLY A 86 9.73 -8.71 -6.46
C GLY A 86 8.99 -9.72 -5.59
N VAL A 87 7.74 -10.06 -5.93
CA VAL A 87 6.96 -11.09 -5.22
C VAL A 87 7.24 -12.49 -5.78
N TYR A 88 7.22 -12.65 -7.10
CA TYR A 88 7.32 -13.96 -7.76
C TYR A 88 8.76 -14.38 -8.07
N CYS A 89 9.65 -13.42 -8.31
CA CYS A 89 11.05 -13.66 -8.66
C CYS A 89 11.95 -12.80 -7.75
N GLN A 90 11.98 -13.11 -6.45
CA GLN A 90 12.71 -12.32 -5.45
C GLN A 90 14.21 -12.31 -5.74
N GLU A 91 14.85 -11.14 -5.62
CA GLU A 91 16.28 -10.96 -5.86
C GLU A 91 17.18 -11.75 -4.88
N ASN A 92 16.69 -11.94 -3.64
CA ASN A 92 17.43 -12.61 -2.56
C ASN A 92 17.17 -14.12 -2.46
N VAL A 93 16.43 -14.69 -3.41
CA VAL A 93 16.04 -16.09 -3.45
C VAL A 93 16.67 -16.73 -4.69
N LEU A 94 17.06 -18.01 -4.57
CA LEU A 94 17.61 -18.74 -5.70
C LEU A 94 16.58 -18.82 -6.84
N PRO A 95 17.01 -18.66 -8.10
CA PRO A 95 16.10 -18.72 -9.24
C PRO A 95 15.27 -20.01 -9.36
N GLU A 96 15.76 -21.11 -8.77
CA GLU A 96 15.07 -22.41 -8.69
C GLU A 96 13.82 -22.37 -7.79
N GLU A 97 13.77 -21.42 -6.86
CA GLU A 97 12.64 -21.22 -5.92
C GLU A 97 11.66 -20.15 -6.39
N TRP A 98 11.90 -19.55 -7.54
CA TRP A 98 10.99 -18.56 -8.12
C TRP A 98 9.69 -19.22 -8.58
N ASP A 99 8.62 -18.42 -8.70
CA ASP A 99 7.34 -18.83 -9.29
C ASP A 99 7.09 -18.14 -10.64
N PRO A 100 7.73 -18.61 -11.72
CA PRO A 100 7.55 -18.03 -13.05
C PRO A 100 6.14 -18.20 -13.58
N GLN A 101 5.46 -19.31 -13.23
CA GLN A 101 4.09 -19.59 -13.65
C GLN A 101 3.10 -18.63 -12.99
N GLY A 102 3.30 -18.34 -11.70
CA GLY A 102 2.52 -17.34 -10.97
C GLY A 102 2.69 -15.95 -11.56
N LEU A 103 3.92 -15.56 -11.93
CA LEU A 103 4.20 -14.29 -12.59
C LEU A 103 3.48 -14.19 -13.95
N GLU A 104 3.55 -15.22 -14.76
CA GLU A 104 2.91 -15.28 -16.07
C GLU A 104 1.38 -15.21 -15.94
N ALA A 105 0.79 -16.02 -15.05
CA ALA A 105 -0.65 -15.99 -14.76
C ALA A 105 -1.12 -14.62 -14.26
N TYR A 106 -0.31 -13.95 -13.44
CA TYR A 106 -0.60 -12.60 -12.94
C TYR A 106 -0.71 -11.59 -14.08
N PHE A 107 0.28 -11.53 -14.98
CA PHE A 107 0.26 -10.57 -16.09
C PHE A 107 -0.71 -10.95 -17.21
N ALA A 108 -0.93 -12.23 -17.47
CA ALA A 108 -1.97 -12.69 -18.42
C ALA A 108 -3.38 -12.29 -17.98
N ARG A 109 -3.62 -12.26 -16.67
CA ARG A 109 -4.89 -11.80 -16.11
C ARG A 109 -5.04 -10.28 -16.11
N LEU A 110 -3.93 -9.54 -16.01
CA LEU A 110 -3.95 -8.10 -15.81
C LEU A 110 -3.90 -7.32 -17.11
N CYS A 111 -2.93 -7.59 -17.98
CA CYS A 111 -2.65 -6.73 -19.13
C CYS A 111 -2.11 -7.43 -20.38
N LEU A 112 -1.48 -8.60 -20.26
CA LEU A 112 -0.92 -9.28 -21.42
C LEU A 112 -1.99 -10.08 -22.17
N PRO A 113 -1.98 -10.10 -23.52
CA PRO A 113 -2.78 -11.01 -24.32
C PRO A 113 -2.43 -12.46 -23.99
N LYS A 114 -3.39 -13.39 -24.21
CA LYS A 114 -3.24 -14.82 -23.88
C LYS A 114 -2.18 -15.55 -24.71
N ASP A 115 -1.83 -15.00 -25.84
CA ASP A 115 -0.83 -15.48 -26.80
C ASP A 115 0.58 -14.94 -26.52
N VAL A 116 0.73 -14.06 -25.55
CA VAL A 116 2.04 -13.49 -25.16
C VAL A 116 2.50 -14.15 -23.87
N HIS A 117 3.61 -14.88 -23.99
CA HIS A 117 4.27 -15.54 -22.87
C HIS A 117 5.49 -14.74 -22.40
N ILE A 118 5.69 -14.68 -21.08
CA ILE A 118 6.85 -14.04 -20.48
C ILE A 118 8.08 -14.92 -20.70
N PHE A 119 7.91 -16.24 -20.59
CA PHE A 119 8.95 -17.22 -20.80
C PHE A 119 8.61 -18.06 -22.02
N GLU A 120 9.58 -18.28 -22.93
CA GLU A 120 9.39 -19.10 -24.10
C GLU A 120 9.31 -20.59 -23.75
N GLN A 121 8.63 -21.38 -24.58
CA GLN A 121 8.52 -22.82 -24.36
C GLN A 121 9.90 -23.48 -24.40
N GLY A 122 10.30 -24.09 -23.28
CA GLY A 122 11.62 -24.73 -23.12
C GLY A 122 12.71 -23.80 -22.57
N GLU A 123 12.43 -22.54 -22.32
CA GLU A 123 13.32 -21.64 -21.61
C GLU A 123 13.39 -22.03 -20.14
N GLN A 124 14.59 -21.95 -19.56
CA GLN A 124 14.79 -22.20 -18.13
C GLN A 124 14.87 -20.88 -17.38
N PRO A 125 13.78 -20.43 -16.71
CA PRO A 125 13.77 -19.17 -15.95
C PRO A 125 14.87 -19.12 -14.90
N GLU A 126 15.30 -20.28 -14.41
CA GLU A 126 16.36 -20.48 -13.43
C GLU A 126 17.73 -19.95 -13.87
N ARG A 127 17.93 -19.76 -15.16
CA ARG A 127 19.18 -19.20 -15.71
C ARG A 127 19.15 -17.68 -15.89
N MET A 128 18.01 -17.06 -15.64
CA MET A 128 17.85 -15.62 -15.76
C MET A 128 18.17 -14.92 -14.44
N THR A 129 18.67 -13.71 -14.56
CA THR A 129 18.80 -12.82 -13.39
C THR A 129 17.50 -12.08 -13.15
N HIS A 130 17.24 -11.68 -11.90
CA HIS A 130 16.10 -10.83 -11.52
C HIS A 130 15.96 -9.61 -12.46
N LYS A 131 17.09 -8.96 -12.81
CA LYS A 131 17.11 -7.80 -13.70
C LYS A 131 16.65 -8.14 -15.12
N GLN A 132 17.06 -9.29 -15.66
CA GLN A 132 16.64 -9.74 -16.99
C GLN A 132 15.14 -10.04 -17.04
N VAL A 133 14.59 -10.65 -15.98
CA VAL A 133 13.14 -10.87 -15.88
C VAL A 133 12.41 -9.54 -15.82
N LEU A 134 12.89 -8.59 -15.02
CA LEU A 134 12.31 -7.26 -14.89
C LEU A 134 12.32 -6.51 -16.25
N GLU A 135 13.43 -6.51 -16.96
CA GLU A 135 13.56 -5.86 -18.27
C GLU A 135 12.63 -6.50 -19.30
N ARG A 136 12.56 -7.84 -19.34
CA ARG A 136 11.67 -8.58 -20.24
C ARG A 136 10.21 -8.27 -19.99
N VAL A 137 9.75 -8.35 -18.74
CA VAL A 137 8.35 -8.04 -18.38
C VAL A 137 8.03 -6.59 -18.70
N THR A 138 8.95 -5.66 -18.42
CA THR A 138 8.77 -4.24 -18.75
C THR A 138 8.59 -4.05 -20.24
N GLY A 139 9.43 -4.68 -21.07
CA GLY A 139 9.33 -4.61 -22.53
C GLY A 139 7.99 -5.15 -23.05
N LEU A 140 7.56 -6.31 -22.55
CA LEU A 140 6.31 -6.94 -22.98
C LEU A 140 5.08 -6.11 -22.57
N VAL A 141 5.04 -5.61 -21.35
CA VAL A 141 3.93 -4.79 -20.85
C VAL A 141 3.86 -3.44 -21.56
N THR A 142 5.01 -2.79 -21.79
CA THR A 142 5.07 -1.53 -22.55
C THR A 142 4.59 -1.73 -23.97
N LYS A 143 5.05 -2.78 -24.65
CA LYS A 143 4.59 -3.11 -25.99
C LYS A 143 3.08 -3.38 -26.03
N ALA A 144 2.56 -4.18 -25.11
CA ALA A 144 1.13 -4.47 -25.04
C ALA A 144 0.29 -3.19 -24.80
N TYR A 145 0.82 -2.25 -24.04
CA TYR A 145 0.19 -0.94 -23.83
C TYR A 145 0.18 -0.11 -25.11
N ASP A 146 1.32 0.00 -25.79
CA ASP A 146 1.43 0.76 -27.05
C ASP A 146 0.58 0.14 -28.17
N ASP A 147 0.53 -1.18 -28.28
CA ASP A 147 -0.34 -1.90 -29.24
C ASP A 147 -1.82 -1.61 -28.95
N ARG A 148 -2.21 -1.58 -27.68
CA ARG A 148 -3.59 -1.24 -27.28
C ARG A 148 -3.92 0.22 -27.57
N GLU A 149 -2.99 1.15 -27.35
CA GLU A 149 -3.12 2.56 -27.72
C GLU A 149 -3.37 2.69 -29.23
N ALA A 150 -2.58 1.99 -30.05
CA ALA A 150 -2.73 2.00 -31.50
C ALA A 150 -4.10 1.46 -31.94
N MET A 151 -4.57 0.36 -31.35
CA MET A 151 -5.88 -0.22 -31.64
C MET A 151 -7.04 0.72 -31.30
N ILE A 152 -6.98 1.39 -30.15
CA ILE A 152 -8.02 2.33 -29.69
C ILE A 152 -8.05 3.56 -30.62
N THR A 153 -6.87 4.07 -30.98
CA THR A 153 -6.74 5.21 -31.92
C THR A 153 -7.28 4.84 -33.29
N GLN A 154 -7.03 3.63 -33.81
CA GLN A 154 -7.59 3.17 -35.07
C GLN A 154 -9.13 3.03 -35.02
N ALA A 155 -9.69 2.72 -33.85
CA ALA A 155 -11.13 2.66 -33.62
C ALA A 155 -11.77 4.07 -33.49
N GLY A 156 -10.98 5.15 -33.60
CA GLY A 156 -11.46 6.54 -33.54
C GLY A 156 -11.71 7.05 -32.12
N ALA A 157 -11.21 6.34 -31.08
CA ALA A 157 -11.32 6.76 -29.69
C ALA A 157 -9.97 7.29 -29.18
N ASP A 158 -10.03 8.19 -28.21
CA ASP A 158 -8.83 8.71 -27.53
C ASP A 158 -8.60 7.94 -26.21
N LEU A 159 -7.50 7.17 -26.18
CA LEU A 159 -7.11 6.43 -24.97
C LEU A 159 -6.90 7.38 -23.79
N ARG A 160 -6.41 8.60 -24.02
CA ARG A 160 -6.15 9.59 -22.96
C ARG A 160 -7.43 10.02 -22.25
N GLU A 161 -8.52 10.19 -22.99
CA GLU A 161 -9.81 10.50 -22.38
C GLU A 161 -10.32 9.34 -21.52
N ILE A 162 -10.16 8.12 -21.99
CA ILE A 162 -10.57 6.92 -21.25
C ILE A 162 -9.76 6.80 -19.95
N GLU A 163 -8.44 6.91 -20.03
CA GLU A 163 -7.53 6.88 -18.88
C GLU A 163 -7.87 7.98 -17.86
N ARG A 164 -8.12 9.20 -18.35
CA ARG A 164 -8.54 10.32 -17.50
C ARG A 164 -9.83 10.03 -16.75
N ILE A 165 -10.82 9.50 -17.42
CA ILE A 165 -12.11 9.14 -16.80
C ILE A 165 -11.90 8.07 -15.73
N VAL A 166 -11.08 7.05 -16.01
CA VAL A 166 -10.79 5.97 -15.06
C VAL A 166 -10.07 6.51 -13.84
N LEU A 167 -8.99 7.28 -14.03
CA LEU A 167 -8.19 7.84 -12.92
C LEU A 167 -8.98 8.83 -12.04
N LEU A 168 -9.98 9.52 -12.60
CA LEU A 168 -10.85 10.42 -11.83
C LEU A 168 -11.92 9.67 -11.04
N ARG A 169 -12.25 8.43 -11.42
CA ARG A 169 -13.25 7.60 -10.73
C ARG A 169 -12.67 6.70 -9.64
N CYS A 170 -11.37 6.41 -9.69
CA CYS A 170 -10.67 5.67 -8.64
C CYS A 170 -10.22 6.58 -7.51
#